data_799dadaacbfb7bf8e3e387eed55f12fa
#
_entry.id   799dadaacbfb7bf8e3e387eed55f12fa
#
_cell.length_a   1.000
_cell.length_b   1.000
_cell.length_c   1.000
_cell.angle_alpha   90.00
_cell.angle_beta   90.00
_cell.angle_gamma   90.00
#
_symmetry.space_group_name_H-M   'P 1'
#
loop_
_entity.id
_entity.type
_entity.pdbx_description
1 polymer ?
#
loop_
_entity_poly.entity_id
_entity_poly.type
_entity_poly.pdbx_seq_one_letter_code
_entity_poly.pdbx_strand_id
1 'polypeptide(L)'
;YKVAEDEQFLAFLDINPNAKGHTLCIPKKETDDILDLDAETYKNLMLFSRKVAKSIKDVIQCKKIAISVIGLEVPHVHVHLIPINDMKDANFSKKVNLTNDDFIKISNLILVWK
;
A
#
# COMPACT_ATOMS: atom_id res chain seq x y z
N TYR A 1 2.37 11.23 1.48
CA TYR A 1 3.69 10.53 1.47
C TYR A 1 3.74 9.50 0.35
N LYS A 2 3.93 10.02 -0.85
CA LYS A 2 3.99 9.20 -2.06
C LYS A 2 5.22 8.31 -2.08
N VAL A 3 5.06 7.05 -2.52
CA VAL A 3 6.16 6.10 -2.67
C VAL A 3 6.35 5.62 -4.10
N ALA A 4 5.33 5.69 -4.95
CA ALA A 4 5.42 5.31 -6.36
C ALA A 4 4.25 5.91 -7.14
N GLU A 5 4.47 6.10 -8.43
CA GLU A 5 3.43 6.64 -9.31
C GLU A 5 3.77 6.30 -10.75
N ASP A 6 2.75 5.95 -11.53
CA ASP A 6 2.82 5.91 -12.98
C ASP A 6 1.58 6.60 -13.58
N GLU A 7 1.31 6.42 -14.85
CA GLU A 7 0.17 7.09 -15.50
C GLU A 7 -1.18 6.64 -14.92
N GLN A 8 -1.30 5.40 -14.49
CA GLN A 8 -2.58 4.80 -14.07
C GLN A 8 -2.72 4.65 -12.55
N PHE A 9 -1.59 4.53 -11.83
CA PHE A 9 -1.60 4.11 -10.43
C PHE A 9 -0.77 5.03 -9.55
N LEU A 10 -1.13 5.05 -8.27
CA LEU A 10 -0.44 5.82 -7.24
C LEU A 10 -0.29 4.95 -5.99
N ALA A 11 0.87 5.00 -5.37
CA ALA A 11 1.12 4.38 -4.08
C ALA A 11 1.59 5.42 -3.07
N PHE A 12 1.05 5.35 -1.86
CA PHE A 12 1.37 6.28 -0.78
C PHE A 12 1.24 5.59 0.57
N LEU A 13 1.92 6.13 1.58
CA LEU A 13 1.83 5.56 2.93
C LEU A 13 0.44 5.77 3.52
N ASP A 14 -0.06 4.76 4.23
CA ASP A 14 -1.27 4.91 5.05
C ASP A 14 -0.91 5.76 6.27
N ILE A 15 -1.63 6.86 6.49
CA ILE A 15 -1.39 7.76 7.63
C ILE A 15 -1.96 7.20 8.94
N ASN A 16 -2.72 6.13 8.86
CA ASN A 16 -3.23 5.38 10.02
C ASN A 16 -2.79 3.92 9.89
N PRO A 17 -1.46 3.65 9.96
CA PRO A 17 -0.90 2.37 9.54
C PRO A 17 -1.08 1.27 10.58
N ASN A 18 -1.24 0.03 10.10
CA ASN A 18 -1.17 -1.17 10.94
C ASN A 18 0.26 -1.43 11.40
N ALA A 19 1.23 -1.06 10.57
CA ALA A 19 2.64 -1.30 10.82
C ALA A 19 3.46 -0.26 10.05
N LYS A 20 4.70 -0.08 10.47
CA LYS A 20 5.65 0.78 9.76
C LYS A 20 5.80 0.32 8.31
N GLY A 21 5.58 1.22 7.36
CA GLY A 21 5.67 0.89 5.94
C GLY A 21 4.36 0.45 5.29
N HIS A 22 3.25 0.42 6.04
CA HIS A 22 1.92 0.14 5.50
C HIS A 22 1.63 1.12 4.36
N THR A 23 1.42 0.60 3.16
CA THR A 23 1.27 1.39 1.94
C THR A 23 -0.04 1.05 1.26
N LEU A 24 -0.62 2.03 0.57
CA LEU A 24 -1.84 1.86 -0.22
C LEU A 24 -1.49 2.06 -1.69
N CYS A 25 -2.00 1.18 -2.54
CA CYS A 25 -1.90 1.32 -4.00
C CYS A 25 -3.30 1.51 -4.57
N ILE A 26 -3.49 2.55 -5.35
CA ILE A 26 -4.80 2.89 -5.92
C ILE A 26 -4.71 3.11 -7.43
N PRO A 27 -5.78 2.79 -8.18
CA PRO A 27 -5.93 3.33 -9.53
C PRO A 27 -6.28 4.82 -9.42
N LYS A 28 -5.75 5.64 -10.32
CA LYS A 28 -6.07 7.08 -10.34
C LYS A 28 -7.52 7.32 -10.73
N LYS A 29 -8.08 6.46 -11.59
CA LYS A 29 -9.49 6.48 -11.94
C LYS A 29 -10.31 5.89 -10.80
N GLU A 30 -11.29 6.64 -10.29
CA GLU A 30 -12.16 6.16 -9.21
C GLU A 30 -12.97 4.95 -9.64
N THR A 31 -12.91 3.89 -8.85
CA THR A 31 -13.74 2.70 -8.99
C THR A 31 -13.93 2.16 -7.58
N ASP A 32 -15.17 1.90 -7.19
CA ASP A 32 -15.49 1.50 -5.82
C ASP A 32 -14.99 0.08 -5.50
N ASP A 33 -15.29 -0.88 -6.36
CA ASP A 33 -15.03 -2.30 -6.11
C ASP A 33 -13.96 -2.81 -7.08
N ILE A 34 -12.94 -3.50 -6.54
CA ILE A 34 -11.87 -4.06 -7.36
C ILE A 34 -12.41 -5.05 -8.41
N LEU A 35 -13.52 -5.71 -8.12
CA LEU A 35 -14.13 -6.66 -9.04
C LEU A 35 -14.78 -5.98 -10.24
N ASP A 36 -15.01 -4.67 -10.19
CA ASP A 36 -15.54 -3.88 -11.29
C ASP A 36 -14.48 -3.34 -12.24
N LEU A 37 -13.21 -3.51 -11.90
CA LEU A 37 -12.12 -3.17 -12.82
C LEU A 37 -12.13 -4.10 -14.01
N ASP A 38 -11.82 -3.59 -15.20
CA ASP A 38 -11.57 -4.46 -16.34
C ASP A 38 -10.32 -5.33 -16.08
N ALA A 39 -10.24 -6.47 -16.78
CA ALA A 39 -9.18 -7.46 -16.52
C ALA A 39 -7.78 -6.88 -16.67
N GLU A 40 -7.58 -6.02 -17.67
CA GLU A 40 -6.26 -5.40 -17.91
C GLU A 40 -5.86 -4.46 -16.77
N THR A 41 -6.79 -3.61 -16.32
CA THR A 41 -6.54 -2.68 -15.21
C THR A 41 -6.31 -3.44 -13.91
N TYR A 42 -7.11 -4.48 -13.65
CA TYR A 42 -6.92 -5.35 -12.50
C TYR A 42 -5.51 -5.95 -12.48
N LYS A 43 -5.12 -6.55 -13.60
CA LYS A 43 -3.79 -7.14 -13.77
C LYS A 43 -2.69 -6.11 -13.50
N ASN A 44 -2.81 -4.95 -14.12
CA ASN A 44 -1.79 -3.90 -14.00
C ASN A 44 -1.71 -3.32 -12.60
N LEU A 45 -2.84 -3.18 -11.90
CA LEU A 45 -2.86 -2.75 -10.50
C LEU A 45 -2.12 -3.75 -9.61
N MET A 46 -2.36 -5.05 -9.82
CA MET A 46 -1.71 -6.09 -9.03
C MET A 46 -0.21 -6.16 -9.32
N LEU A 47 0.20 -5.99 -10.57
CA LEU A 47 1.63 -5.95 -10.93
C LEU A 47 2.32 -4.71 -10.36
N PHE A 48 1.65 -3.56 -10.40
CA PHE A 48 2.13 -2.33 -9.77
C PHE A 48 2.30 -2.53 -8.26
N SER A 49 1.29 -3.09 -7.61
CA SER A 49 1.31 -3.36 -6.16
C SER A 49 2.44 -4.32 -5.79
N ARG A 50 2.66 -5.36 -6.58
CA ARG A 50 3.76 -6.30 -6.37
C ARG A 50 5.12 -5.62 -6.43
N LYS A 51 5.31 -4.72 -7.38
CA LYS A 51 6.55 -3.96 -7.53
C LYS A 51 6.78 -3.05 -6.32
N VAL A 52 5.74 -2.37 -5.86
CA VAL A 52 5.80 -1.55 -4.65
C VAL A 52 6.10 -2.42 -3.42
N ALA A 53 5.43 -3.56 -3.29
CA ALA A 53 5.65 -4.48 -2.18
C ALA A 53 7.09 -4.97 -2.09
N LYS A 54 7.71 -5.28 -3.23
CA LYS A 54 9.13 -5.68 -3.28
C LYS A 54 10.04 -4.55 -2.78
N SER A 55 9.74 -3.31 -3.17
CA SER A 55 10.51 -2.15 -2.70
C SER A 55 10.37 -1.93 -1.20
N ILE A 56 9.17 -2.12 -0.65
CA ILE A 56 8.93 -2.05 0.79
C ILE A 56 9.78 -3.12 1.50
N LYS A 57 9.73 -4.36 1.00
CA LYS A 57 10.43 -5.48 1.63
C LYS A 57 11.94 -5.30 1.63
N ASP A 58 12.49 -4.57 0.65
CA ASP A 58 13.92 -4.30 0.57
C ASP A 58 14.40 -3.36 1.69
N VAL A 59 13.53 -2.49 2.20
CA VAL A 59 13.93 -1.44 3.15
C VAL A 59 13.27 -1.54 4.52
N ILE A 60 12.16 -2.26 4.63
CA ILE A 60 11.46 -2.50 5.90
C ILE A 60 11.65 -3.95 6.29
N GLN A 61 12.24 -4.18 7.46
CA GLN A 61 12.44 -5.53 7.95
C GLN A 61 11.10 -6.16 8.33
N CYS A 62 10.72 -7.23 7.64
CA CYS A 62 9.48 -7.96 7.88
C CYS A 62 9.59 -9.37 7.32
N LYS A 63 8.73 -10.26 7.82
CA LYS A 63 8.70 -11.64 7.32
C LYS A 63 8.02 -11.72 5.97
N LYS A 64 6.89 -10.99 5.81
CA LYS A 64 6.09 -10.99 4.58
C LYS A 64 5.41 -9.64 4.41
N ILE A 65 4.91 -9.41 3.20
CA ILE A 65 3.98 -8.30 2.91
C ILE A 65 2.58 -8.91 2.75
N ALA A 66 1.66 -8.53 3.60
CA ALA A 66 0.25 -8.91 3.44
C ALA A 66 -0.38 -8.04 2.37
N ILE A 67 -1.20 -8.63 1.53
CA ILE A 67 -1.96 -7.92 0.49
C ILE A 67 -3.44 -8.08 0.83
N SER A 68 -4.15 -6.97 0.96
CA SER A 68 -5.56 -6.99 1.35
C SER A 68 -6.33 -5.91 0.59
N VAL A 69 -7.53 -6.26 0.13
CA VAL A 69 -8.45 -5.32 -0.51
C VAL A 69 -9.81 -5.44 0.16
N ILE A 70 -10.27 -4.40 0.81
CA ILE A 70 -11.53 -4.42 1.57
C ILE A 70 -12.48 -3.34 1.05
N GLY A 71 -12.14 -2.05 1.24
CA GLY A 71 -12.84 -0.94 0.64
C GLY A 71 -14.25 -0.65 1.16
N LEU A 72 -14.59 -1.08 2.37
CA LEU A 72 -15.93 -0.84 2.93
C LEU A 72 -16.14 0.62 3.36
N GLU A 73 -15.10 1.28 3.86
CA GLU A 73 -15.21 2.64 4.41
C GLU A 73 -14.93 3.71 3.36
N VAL A 74 -13.99 3.47 2.46
CA VAL A 74 -13.62 4.41 1.41
C VAL A 74 -14.01 3.81 0.06
N PRO A 75 -14.92 4.44 -0.70
CA PRO A 75 -15.42 3.89 -1.97
C PRO A 75 -14.46 4.13 -3.13
N HIS A 76 -13.24 3.73 -2.98
CA HIS A 76 -12.19 3.81 -4.01
C HIS A 76 -11.26 2.62 -3.78
N VAL A 77 -11.08 1.81 -4.81
CA VAL A 77 -10.21 0.62 -4.74
C VAL A 77 -8.86 1.01 -4.16
N HIS A 78 -8.47 0.33 -3.09
CA HIS A 78 -7.12 0.48 -2.53
C HIS A 78 -6.59 -0.87 -2.08
N VAL A 79 -5.39 -1.18 -2.55
CA VAL A 79 -4.68 -2.40 -2.19
C VAL A 79 -3.78 -2.07 -1.01
N HIS A 80 -4.04 -2.71 0.13
CA HIS A 80 -3.18 -2.59 1.30
C HIS A 80 -1.96 -3.47 1.14
N LEU A 81 -0.78 -2.89 1.36
CA LEU A 81 0.49 -3.61 1.45
C LEU A 81 1.00 -3.39 2.87
N ILE A 82 0.99 -4.43 3.68
CA ILE A 82 1.29 -4.32 5.11
C ILE A 82 2.48 -5.20 5.46
N PRO A 83 3.62 -4.63 5.89
CA PRO A 83 4.71 -5.43 6.43
C PRO A 83 4.24 -6.17 7.68
N ILE A 84 4.36 -7.49 7.68
CA ILE A 84 3.91 -8.30 8.81
C ILE A 84 5.00 -9.22 9.34
N ASN A 85 4.98 -9.42 10.65
CA ASN A 85 5.83 -10.38 11.36
C ASN A 85 4.99 -11.41 12.12
N ASP A 86 3.72 -11.08 12.41
CA ASP A 86 2.73 -11.99 12.98
C ASP A 86 1.32 -11.59 12.49
N MET A 87 0.32 -12.38 12.84
CA MET A 87 -1.05 -12.16 12.37
C MET A 87 -1.67 -10.87 12.91
N LYS A 88 -1.21 -10.37 14.03
CA LYS A 88 -1.73 -9.11 14.61
C LYS A 88 -1.51 -7.92 13.65
N ASP A 89 -0.40 -7.94 12.91
CA ASP A 89 -0.08 -6.85 11.99
C ASP A 89 -1.10 -6.72 10.86
N ALA A 90 -1.77 -7.81 10.51
CA ALA A 90 -2.82 -7.80 9.49
C ALA A 90 -4.19 -7.37 10.04
N ASN A 91 -4.32 -7.14 11.35
CA ASN A 91 -5.57 -6.74 11.98
C ASN A 91 -5.70 -5.22 11.95
N PHE A 92 -6.76 -4.73 11.30
CA PHE A 92 -6.99 -3.29 11.12
C PHE A 92 -7.39 -2.55 12.40
N SER A 93 -7.62 -3.26 13.50
CA SER A 93 -7.80 -2.63 14.81
C SER A 93 -6.46 -2.31 15.48
N LYS A 94 -5.38 -2.95 15.03
CA LYS A 94 -4.02 -2.64 15.48
C LYS A 94 -3.49 -1.44 14.70
N LYS A 95 -3.05 -0.40 15.41
CA LYS A 95 -2.47 0.79 14.77
C LYS A 95 -1.17 1.16 15.45
N VAL A 96 -0.23 1.70 14.68
CA VAL A 96 1.01 2.25 15.20
C VAL A 96 1.02 3.76 14.99
N ASN A 97 1.66 4.48 15.91
CA ASN A 97 1.79 5.93 15.83
C ASN A 97 3.15 6.28 15.24
N LEU A 98 3.14 7.02 14.13
CA LEU A 98 4.34 7.51 13.48
C LEU A 98 4.28 9.03 13.38
N THR A 99 5.42 9.67 13.52
CA THR A 99 5.53 11.12 13.36
C THR A 99 5.59 11.48 11.89
N ASN A 100 5.40 12.77 11.58
CA ASN A 100 5.57 13.28 10.23
C ASN A 100 6.99 12.96 9.71
N ASP A 101 8.00 13.10 10.55
CA ASP A 101 9.39 12.79 10.18
C ASP A 101 9.57 11.31 9.87
N ASP A 102 8.90 10.42 10.62
CA ASP A 102 8.91 8.98 10.35
C ASP A 102 8.35 8.68 8.97
N PHE A 103 7.19 9.26 8.63
CA PHE A 103 6.57 9.08 7.32
C PHE A 103 7.47 9.59 6.19
N ILE A 104 8.08 10.74 6.37
CA ILE A 104 9.00 11.30 5.37
C ILE A 104 10.18 10.36 5.14
N LYS A 105 10.81 9.87 6.20
CA LYS A 105 11.93 8.93 6.11
C LYS A 105 11.54 7.63 5.42
N ILE A 106 10.41 7.06 5.81
CA ILE A 106 9.92 5.79 5.26
C ILE A 106 9.61 5.94 3.78
N SER A 107 8.87 7.00 3.41
CA SER A 107 8.52 7.22 2.00
C SER A 107 9.76 7.41 1.13
N ASN A 108 10.76 8.14 1.63
CA ASN A 108 12.02 8.35 0.90
C ASN A 108 12.82 7.05 0.73
N LEU A 109 12.79 6.17 1.73
CA LEU A 109 13.45 4.86 1.64
C LEU A 109 12.81 3.96 0.59
N ILE A 110 11.47 3.97 0.51
CA ILE A 110 10.72 3.11 -0.41
C ILE A 110 10.72 3.68 -1.83
N LEU A 111 10.75 5.00 -1.98
CA LEU A 111 10.63 5.69 -3.26
C LEU A 111 11.79 5.35 -4.18
N VAL A 112 11.60 4.38 -5.07
CA VAL A 112 12.63 3.92 -6.01
C VAL A 112 12.37 4.34 -7.45
N TRP A 113 11.14 4.76 -7.75
CA TRP A 113 10.81 5.32 -9.06
C TRP A 113 9.70 6.37 -8.90
N LYS A 114 9.72 7.37 -9.77
CA LYS A 114 8.84 8.53 -9.69
C LYS A 114 7.93 8.61 -10.91
#